data_61fd494334675f96178d458fdf7b9abc
#
_entry.id   61fd494334675f96178d458fdf7b9abc
#
_cell.length_a   1.000
_cell.length_b   1.000
_cell.length_c   1.000
_cell.angle_alpha   90.00
_cell.angle_beta   90.00
_cell.angle_gamma   90.00
#
_symmetry.space_group_name_H-M   'P 1'
#
loop_
_entity.id
_entity.type
_entity.pdbx_description
1 polymer ?
#
loop_
_entity_poly.entity_id
_entity_poly.type
_entity_poly.pdbx_seq_one_letter_code
_entity_poly.pdbx_strand_id
1 'polypeptide(L)'
;MKLFTKYIEPNKRLRTIEIIVLIALVLVSLFNFTRGLLKVYSNPGDLTYLNTIQMVRDAEEEDYDEDSTLCDVIYKNDDAQMIVTYPYEEYVELDEEDIIDAHVYKTSDDTMLYFNEMNPSAESIQKTYSNVMAEHMASTLNLAISLLILALSLCVVLFFGKFFTTYEKSWFTSIMVLATIVSVIFPEESANGVSGIIIMLLYLLDTLLNILCELLISKQSRYNFLVSVAVEITEILICFVLMYRFATMAVTLFFWLPIDILSFINWTKHKDEQEDELTVVRRLKGYQEVLVILGIAIWTLGVGYFLSGLDIRTDFLGGNRSLELAIIYLDACASAVGVANGLFIFFRLREQWIAWYICAILESIMNILAGQYVLLVLKLGYFTNTTYGYIKWSKYIKNHKIEENSLF
;
A
#
# COMPACT_ATOMS: atom_id res chain seq x y z
N MET A 1 14.87 -27.43 -8.39
CA MET A 1 15.08 -27.03 -9.80
C MET A 1 14.05 -27.64 -10.77
N LYS A 2 13.69 -28.92 -10.72
CA LYS A 2 12.66 -29.51 -11.61
C LYS A 2 11.24 -28.95 -11.45
N LEU A 3 10.87 -28.45 -10.27
CA LEU A 3 9.53 -27.87 -10.00
C LEU A 3 9.33 -26.55 -10.77
N PHE A 4 10.36 -25.69 -10.83
CA PHE A 4 10.29 -24.40 -11.50
C PHE A 4 10.24 -24.51 -13.04
N THR A 5 10.89 -25.53 -13.63
CA THR A 5 10.89 -25.71 -15.09
C THR A 5 9.54 -26.14 -15.67
N LYS A 6 8.62 -26.64 -14.83
CA LYS A 6 7.28 -27.11 -15.25
C LYS A 6 6.37 -25.94 -15.67
N TYR A 7 6.52 -24.77 -15.06
CA TYR A 7 5.61 -23.63 -15.19
C TYR A 7 6.16 -22.44 -16.00
N ILE A 8 7.44 -22.51 -16.41
CA ILE A 8 8.08 -21.44 -17.19
C ILE A 8 7.36 -21.22 -18.53
N GLU A 9 7.32 -19.96 -19.00
CA GLU A 9 6.79 -19.56 -20.30
C GLU A 9 7.31 -20.48 -21.44
N PRO A 10 6.42 -21.18 -22.14
CA PRO A 10 6.82 -22.18 -23.14
C PRO A 10 7.30 -21.52 -24.45
N ASN A 11 6.86 -20.31 -24.78
CA ASN A 11 7.24 -19.60 -25.99
C ASN A 11 8.66 -19.01 -25.85
N LYS A 12 9.62 -19.58 -26.58
CA LYS A 12 11.04 -19.16 -26.51
C LYS A 12 11.23 -17.67 -26.85
N ARG A 13 10.51 -17.14 -27.87
CA ARG A 13 10.66 -15.74 -28.27
C ARG A 13 10.13 -14.81 -27.18
N LEU A 14 8.93 -15.10 -26.67
CA LEU A 14 8.32 -14.31 -25.60
C LEU A 14 9.21 -14.32 -24.35
N ARG A 15 9.65 -15.50 -23.92
CA ARG A 15 10.57 -15.66 -22.81
C ARG A 15 11.87 -14.87 -22.97
N THR A 16 12.46 -14.87 -24.18
CA THR A 16 13.68 -14.09 -24.45
C THR A 16 13.42 -12.60 -24.32
N ILE A 17 12.28 -12.09 -24.83
CA ILE A 17 11.88 -10.69 -24.68
C ILE A 17 11.65 -10.33 -23.22
N GLU A 18 10.92 -11.15 -22.48
CA GLU A 18 10.66 -10.97 -21.04
C GLU A 18 11.97 -10.91 -20.25
N ILE A 19 12.94 -11.78 -20.53
CA ILE A 19 14.26 -11.76 -19.87
C ILE A 19 15.03 -10.48 -20.20
N ILE A 20 15.03 -10.04 -21.46
CA ILE A 20 15.72 -8.80 -21.86
C ILE A 20 15.11 -7.59 -21.15
N VAL A 21 13.77 -7.50 -21.14
CA VAL A 21 13.05 -6.42 -20.45
C VAL A 21 13.33 -6.46 -18.95
N LEU A 22 13.28 -7.65 -18.33
CA LEU A 22 13.59 -7.83 -16.93
C LEU A 22 15.00 -7.34 -16.57
N ILE A 23 16.01 -7.74 -17.35
CA ILE A 23 17.39 -7.29 -17.14
C ILE A 23 17.48 -5.77 -17.27
N ALA A 24 16.85 -5.19 -18.30
CA ALA A 24 16.84 -3.75 -18.49
C ALA A 24 16.18 -3.01 -17.29
N LEU A 25 15.04 -3.46 -16.82
CA LEU A 25 14.36 -2.89 -15.65
C LEU A 25 15.24 -2.94 -14.40
N VAL A 26 15.86 -4.09 -14.12
CA VAL A 26 16.75 -4.25 -12.96
C VAL A 26 17.98 -3.36 -13.08
N LEU A 27 18.61 -3.28 -14.25
CA LEU A 27 19.79 -2.42 -14.45
C LEU A 27 19.45 -0.94 -14.28
N VAL A 28 18.33 -0.47 -14.85
CA VAL A 28 17.87 0.92 -14.71
C VAL A 28 17.49 1.22 -13.27
N SER A 29 16.80 0.29 -12.59
CA SER A 29 16.48 0.41 -11.17
C SER A 29 17.74 0.54 -10.32
N LEU A 30 18.69 -0.39 -10.46
CA LEU A 30 19.95 -0.37 -9.71
C LEU A 30 20.77 0.90 -9.97
N PHE A 31 20.81 1.37 -11.22
CA PHE A 31 21.50 2.60 -11.58
C PHE A 31 20.88 3.81 -10.85
N ASN A 32 19.56 3.98 -10.91
CA ASN A 32 18.88 5.10 -10.24
C ASN A 32 19.00 4.99 -8.72
N PHE A 33 18.84 3.79 -8.16
CA PHE A 33 18.98 3.55 -6.72
C PHE A 33 20.39 3.91 -6.22
N THR A 34 21.41 3.39 -6.92
CA THR A 34 22.81 3.68 -6.57
C THR A 34 23.13 5.16 -6.72
N ARG A 35 22.67 5.81 -7.81
CA ARG A 35 22.83 7.25 -8.02
C ARG A 35 22.17 8.05 -6.91
N GLY A 36 20.92 7.70 -6.53
CA GLY A 36 20.19 8.37 -5.46
C GLY A 36 20.91 8.25 -4.12
N LEU A 37 21.28 7.04 -3.71
CA LEU A 37 22.01 6.80 -2.45
C LEU A 37 23.37 7.49 -2.43
N LEU A 38 24.17 7.39 -3.49
CA LEU A 38 25.48 8.04 -3.56
C LEU A 38 25.34 9.56 -3.40
N LYS A 39 24.28 10.16 -3.93
CA LYS A 39 24.04 11.59 -3.78
C LYS A 39 23.59 11.95 -2.37
N VAL A 40 22.67 11.22 -1.76
CA VAL A 40 22.19 11.43 -0.40
C VAL A 40 23.33 11.34 0.63
N TYR A 41 24.22 10.38 0.47
CA TYR A 41 25.36 10.17 1.39
C TYR A 41 26.69 10.79 0.91
N SER A 42 26.64 11.67 -0.11
CA SER A 42 27.83 12.39 -0.55
C SER A 42 28.26 13.45 0.48
N ASN A 43 29.51 13.86 0.39
CA ASN A 43 30.00 14.96 1.23
C ASN A 43 29.52 16.30 0.62
N PRO A 44 28.98 17.24 1.42
CA PRO A 44 28.60 18.56 0.96
C PRO A 44 29.76 19.40 0.39
N GLY A 45 31.02 19.03 0.68
CA GLY A 45 32.19 19.79 0.28
C GLY A 45 32.39 21.04 1.15
N ASP A 46 33.04 22.05 0.56
CA ASP A 46 33.26 23.33 1.24
C ASP A 46 31.95 24.14 1.31
N LEU A 47 31.67 24.67 2.50
CA LEU A 47 30.54 25.53 2.74
C LEU A 47 30.94 27.00 2.61
N THR A 48 30.14 27.76 1.87
CA THR A 48 30.27 29.21 1.76
C THR A 48 29.11 29.88 2.46
N TYR A 49 29.37 30.62 3.53
CA TYR A 49 28.34 31.45 4.17
C TYR A 49 27.87 32.55 3.22
N LEU A 50 26.56 32.73 3.08
CA LEU A 50 25.95 33.73 2.24
C LEU A 50 25.40 34.91 3.06
N ASN A 51 24.40 34.64 3.88
CA ASN A 51 23.69 35.65 4.69
C ASN A 51 22.92 35.00 5.84
N THR A 52 22.27 35.83 6.63
CA THR A 52 21.29 35.41 7.63
C THR A 52 19.90 35.87 7.16
N ILE A 53 18.90 35.03 7.29
CA ILE A 53 17.50 35.32 7.01
C ILE A 53 16.66 35.05 8.25
N GLN A 54 15.52 35.72 8.38
CA GLN A 54 14.54 35.43 9.41
C GLN A 54 13.56 34.35 8.91
N MET A 55 13.30 33.38 9.76
CA MET A 55 12.30 32.34 9.54
C MET A 55 11.30 32.36 10.68
N VAL A 56 10.03 32.11 10.36
CA VAL A 56 8.90 32.08 11.30
C VAL A 56 8.52 30.62 11.56
N ARG A 57 8.19 30.31 12.79
CA ARG A 57 7.67 29.01 13.18
C ARG A 57 6.36 28.70 12.45
N ASP A 58 6.22 27.49 11.94
CA ASP A 58 5.00 26.96 11.35
C ASP A 58 4.43 25.86 12.24
N ALA A 59 3.72 26.28 13.29
CA ALA A 59 3.14 25.38 14.27
C ALA A 59 2.02 24.48 13.72
N GLU A 60 1.44 24.80 12.55
CA GLU A 60 0.39 23.99 11.92
C GLU A 60 0.94 22.69 11.29
N GLU A 61 2.21 22.67 10.93
CA GLU A 61 2.87 21.50 10.32
C GLU A 61 3.70 20.67 11.31
N GLU A 62 3.75 21.07 12.59
CA GLU A 62 4.49 20.35 13.60
C GLU A 62 3.70 19.16 14.13
N ASP A 63 4.33 17.99 14.11
CA ASP A 63 3.81 16.76 14.72
C ASP A 63 4.66 16.41 15.94
N TYR A 64 4.06 16.43 17.13
CA TYR A 64 4.75 16.03 18.35
C TYR A 64 3.89 15.08 19.19
N ASP A 65 4.54 14.12 19.81
CA ASP A 65 3.95 13.24 20.80
C ASP A 65 4.27 13.79 22.20
N GLU A 66 3.28 13.91 23.08
CA GLU A 66 3.45 14.37 24.48
C GLU A 66 4.48 13.54 25.27
N ASP A 67 4.73 12.30 24.85
CA ASP A 67 5.74 11.41 25.41
C ASP A 67 7.14 11.60 24.77
N SER A 68 7.29 12.48 23.79
CA SER A 68 8.56 12.73 23.11
C SER A 68 9.50 13.55 23.98
N THR A 69 10.74 13.12 24.08
CA THR A 69 11.82 13.88 24.77
C THR A 69 12.42 14.99 23.91
N LEU A 70 12.23 14.91 22.60
CA LEU A 70 12.71 15.84 21.58
C LEU A 70 11.59 16.14 20.59
N CYS A 71 11.43 17.42 20.24
CA CYS A 71 10.43 17.90 19.29
C CYS A 71 11.11 18.61 18.11
N ASP A 72 10.72 18.27 16.91
CA ASP A 72 11.20 18.93 15.69
C ASP A 72 10.27 20.11 15.37
N VAL A 73 10.80 21.33 15.43
CA VAL A 73 10.11 22.59 15.16
C VAL A 73 10.43 23.04 13.76
N ILE A 74 9.39 23.35 13.00
CA ILE A 74 9.49 23.75 11.60
C ILE A 74 9.49 25.28 11.49
N TYR A 75 10.55 25.84 10.92
CA TYR A 75 10.66 27.26 10.61
C TYR A 75 10.64 27.48 9.11
N LYS A 76 9.82 28.40 8.63
CA LYS A 76 9.65 28.72 7.21
C LYS A 76 9.90 30.17 6.87
N ASN A 77 10.28 30.37 5.62
CA ASN A 77 10.27 31.62 4.90
C ASN A 77 9.74 31.34 3.49
N ASP A 78 9.38 32.34 2.69
CA ASP A 78 8.73 32.20 1.37
C ASP A 78 9.32 31.11 0.47
N ASP A 79 10.64 30.88 0.53
CA ASP A 79 11.35 29.95 -0.35
C ASP A 79 12.18 28.89 0.41
N ALA A 80 12.07 28.82 1.75
CA ALA A 80 12.98 27.98 2.55
C ALA A 80 12.31 27.42 3.79
N GLN A 81 12.70 26.20 4.15
CA GLN A 81 12.29 25.50 5.36
C GLN A 81 13.51 25.03 6.15
N MET A 82 13.45 25.12 7.47
CA MET A 82 14.47 24.60 8.38
C MET A 82 13.79 23.88 9.54
N ILE A 83 14.35 22.73 9.93
CA ILE A 83 13.88 21.97 11.08
C ILE A 83 14.91 22.10 12.20
N VAL A 84 14.44 22.50 13.38
CA VAL A 84 15.27 22.60 14.60
C VAL A 84 14.69 21.69 15.66
N THR A 85 15.51 20.80 16.19
CA THR A 85 15.10 19.87 17.23
C THR A 85 15.30 20.49 18.60
N TYR A 86 14.24 20.62 19.39
CA TYR A 86 14.25 21.12 20.76
C TYR A 86 13.93 20.00 21.76
N PRO A 87 14.48 20.08 23.00
CA PRO A 87 13.92 19.32 24.12
C PRO A 87 12.47 19.73 24.37
N TYR A 88 11.62 18.78 24.80
CA TYR A 88 10.19 19.06 25.03
C TYR A 88 9.94 20.22 25.97
N GLU A 89 10.79 20.38 27.01
CA GLU A 89 10.70 21.48 27.98
C GLU A 89 10.87 22.87 27.32
N GLU A 90 11.76 22.97 26.34
CA GLU A 90 11.99 24.21 25.58
C GLU A 90 10.92 24.41 24.51
N TYR A 91 10.45 23.33 23.87
CA TYR A 91 9.40 23.36 22.85
C TYR A 91 8.09 23.97 23.37
N VAL A 92 7.68 23.62 24.58
CA VAL A 92 6.43 24.12 25.21
C VAL A 92 6.50 25.61 25.51
N GLU A 93 7.69 26.19 25.64
CA GLU A 93 7.90 27.63 25.88
C GLU A 93 7.94 28.47 24.59
N LEU A 94 7.94 27.84 23.40
CA LEU A 94 7.96 28.56 22.12
C LEU A 94 6.60 29.13 21.78
N ASP A 95 6.57 30.38 21.31
CA ASP A 95 5.37 31.02 20.76
C ASP A 95 5.00 30.43 19.36
N GLU A 96 3.70 30.43 18.99
CA GLU A 96 3.22 29.93 17.70
C GLU A 96 3.86 30.67 16.49
N GLU A 97 4.23 31.94 16.65
CA GLU A 97 4.90 32.76 15.64
C GLU A 97 6.36 33.07 16.01
N ASP A 98 7.05 32.16 16.66
CA ASP A 98 8.45 32.35 17.05
C ASP A 98 9.33 32.61 15.82
N ILE A 99 10.29 33.55 15.96
CA ILE A 99 11.15 33.98 14.84
C ILE A 99 12.60 33.69 15.21
N ILE A 100 13.29 32.98 14.33
CA ILE A 100 14.70 32.70 14.49
C ILE A 100 15.54 33.22 13.32
N ASP A 101 16.80 33.49 13.60
CA ASP A 101 17.79 33.82 12.59
C ASP A 101 18.38 32.52 12.00
N ALA A 102 18.11 32.27 10.72
CA ALA A 102 18.67 31.14 9.99
C ALA A 102 19.92 31.58 9.20
N HIS A 103 21.04 30.95 9.45
CA HIS A 103 22.30 31.16 8.74
C HIS A 103 22.34 30.31 7.46
N VAL A 104 22.43 30.97 6.31
CA VAL A 104 22.38 30.33 5.00
C VAL A 104 23.79 30.00 4.50
N TYR A 105 24.01 28.75 4.19
CA TYR A 105 25.25 28.26 3.60
C TYR A 105 24.99 27.63 2.24
N LYS A 106 25.94 27.83 1.35
CA LYS A 106 25.94 27.21 0.01
C LYS A 106 27.02 26.16 -0.06
N THR A 107 26.66 24.99 -0.50
CA THR A 107 27.59 23.87 -0.72
C THR A 107 28.33 24.00 -2.05
N SER A 108 29.33 23.15 -2.30
CA SER A 108 30.08 23.13 -3.55
C SER A 108 29.24 22.70 -4.76
N ASP A 109 28.09 22.08 -4.57
CA ASP A 109 27.12 21.67 -5.62
C ASP A 109 25.89 22.59 -5.71
N ASP A 110 26.02 23.82 -5.21
CA ASP A 110 25.01 24.87 -5.25
C ASP A 110 23.76 24.62 -4.38
N THR A 111 23.79 23.63 -3.47
CA THR A 111 22.69 23.36 -2.54
C THR A 111 22.71 24.37 -1.39
N MET A 112 21.54 24.89 -1.02
CA MET A 112 21.38 25.77 0.13
C MET A 112 21.09 24.95 1.38
N LEU A 113 21.80 25.26 2.47
CA LEU A 113 21.59 24.67 3.79
C LEU A 113 21.32 25.78 4.80
N TYR A 114 20.40 25.52 5.72
CA TYR A 114 19.94 26.47 6.73
C TYR A 114 20.26 25.93 8.12
N PHE A 115 20.83 26.77 8.98
CA PHE A 115 21.19 26.42 10.35
C PHE A 115 20.81 27.52 11.32
N ASN A 116 20.36 27.16 12.50
CA ASN A 116 20.12 28.09 13.61
C ASN A 116 21.42 28.55 14.27
N GLU A 117 22.55 27.89 13.99
CA GLU A 117 23.86 28.21 14.53
C GLU A 117 24.78 28.79 13.43
N MET A 118 25.57 29.84 13.79
CA MET A 118 26.53 30.45 12.87
C MET A 118 27.71 29.53 12.51
N ASN A 119 28.04 28.56 13.37
CA ASN A 119 29.11 27.61 13.14
C ASN A 119 28.58 26.16 13.38
N PRO A 120 27.81 25.60 12.44
CA PRO A 120 27.25 24.27 12.64
C PRO A 120 28.33 23.20 12.70
N SER A 121 28.09 22.16 13.49
CA SER A 121 29.00 21.02 13.60
C SER A 121 29.08 20.24 12.30
N ALA A 122 30.19 19.51 12.05
CA ALA A 122 30.32 18.67 10.85
C ALA A 122 29.21 17.61 10.75
N GLU A 123 28.73 17.11 11.90
CA GLU A 123 27.63 16.15 11.97
C GLU A 123 26.30 16.81 11.56
N SER A 124 26.00 18.00 12.08
CA SER A 124 24.82 18.80 11.72
C SER A 124 24.81 19.12 10.23
N ILE A 125 25.96 19.54 9.68
CA ILE A 125 26.12 19.81 8.26
C ILE A 125 25.80 18.57 7.42
N GLN A 126 26.38 17.42 7.76
CA GLN A 126 26.15 16.17 7.02
C GLN A 126 24.69 15.71 7.14
N LYS A 127 24.08 15.81 8.31
CA LYS A 127 22.66 15.45 8.54
C LYS A 127 21.75 16.33 7.70
N THR A 128 21.89 17.65 7.79
CA THR A 128 21.06 18.60 7.04
C THR A 128 21.22 18.43 5.53
N TYR A 129 22.46 18.28 5.05
CA TYR A 129 22.72 18.02 3.64
C TYR A 129 22.10 16.71 3.17
N SER A 130 22.21 15.63 3.94
CA SER A 130 21.62 14.33 3.60
C SER A 130 20.09 14.40 3.53
N ASN A 131 19.44 15.17 4.42
CA ASN A 131 17.99 15.38 4.39
C ASN A 131 17.55 16.13 3.12
N VAL A 132 18.20 17.25 2.80
CA VAL A 132 17.92 18.02 1.57
C VAL A 132 18.17 17.18 0.32
N MET A 133 19.26 16.38 0.32
CA MET A 133 19.53 15.48 -0.81
C MET A 133 18.53 14.33 -0.90
N ALA A 134 18.01 13.82 0.22
CA ALA A 134 16.98 12.79 0.23
C ALA A 134 15.69 13.30 -0.43
N GLU A 135 15.28 14.52 -0.13
CA GLU A 135 14.15 15.17 -0.81
C GLU A 135 14.40 15.34 -2.32
N HIS A 136 15.54 15.93 -2.71
CA HIS A 136 15.90 16.10 -4.11
C HIS A 136 16.00 14.77 -4.89
N MET A 137 16.38 13.69 -4.22
CA MET A 137 16.51 12.35 -4.84
C MET A 137 15.27 11.49 -4.66
N ALA A 138 14.24 11.94 -3.95
CA ALA A 138 13.04 11.17 -3.66
C ALA A 138 12.39 10.60 -4.93
N SER A 139 12.21 11.42 -5.96
CA SER A 139 11.66 11.00 -7.25
C SER A 139 12.54 9.95 -7.96
N THR A 140 13.87 10.07 -7.88
CA THR A 140 14.81 9.12 -8.47
C THR A 140 14.79 7.79 -7.73
N LEU A 141 14.74 7.81 -6.40
CA LEU A 141 14.64 6.61 -5.55
C LEU A 141 13.28 5.94 -5.71
N ASN A 142 12.21 6.73 -5.78
CA ASN A 142 10.86 6.23 -6.03
C ASN A 142 10.77 5.52 -7.40
N LEU A 143 11.30 6.12 -8.44
CA LEU A 143 11.39 5.49 -9.77
C LEU A 143 12.17 4.16 -9.69
N ALA A 144 13.29 4.12 -8.97
CA ALA A 144 14.09 2.90 -8.82
C ALA A 144 13.30 1.78 -8.16
N ILE A 145 12.58 2.06 -7.07
CA ILE A 145 11.74 1.09 -6.35
C ILE A 145 10.59 0.63 -7.22
N SER A 146 9.91 1.55 -7.90
CA SER A 146 8.79 1.23 -8.79
C SER A 146 9.21 0.29 -9.93
N LEU A 147 10.36 0.53 -10.54
CA LEU A 147 10.93 -0.35 -11.57
C LEU A 147 11.36 -1.71 -11.01
N LEU A 148 11.83 -1.77 -9.77
CA LEU A 148 12.17 -3.04 -9.12
C LEU A 148 10.93 -3.90 -8.87
N ILE A 149 9.85 -3.31 -8.38
CA ILE A 149 8.56 -4.02 -8.18
C ILE A 149 7.98 -4.46 -9.53
N LEU A 150 8.06 -3.63 -10.56
CA LEU A 150 7.67 -4.01 -11.92
C LEU A 150 8.52 -5.18 -12.44
N ALA A 151 9.82 -5.19 -12.19
CA ALA A 151 10.70 -6.31 -12.54
C ALA A 151 10.31 -7.59 -11.77
N LEU A 152 9.96 -7.47 -10.49
CA LEU A 152 9.46 -8.59 -9.69
C LEU A 152 8.15 -9.16 -10.26
N SER A 153 7.22 -8.30 -10.68
CA SER A 153 5.97 -8.71 -11.33
C SER A 153 6.24 -9.47 -12.64
N LEU A 154 7.19 -9.00 -13.43
CA LEU A 154 7.59 -9.68 -14.67
C LEU A 154 8.26 -11.03 -14.40
N CYS A 155 8.99 -11.19 -13.29
CA CYS A 155 9.48 -12.48 -12.83
C CYS A 155 8.35 -13.46 -12.56
N VAL A 156 7.26 -13.02 -11.93
CA VAL A 156 6.07 -13.87 -11.70
C VAL A 156 5.51 -14.37 -13.02
N VAL A 157 5.33 -13.47 -14.01
CA VAL A 157 4.84 -13.85 -15.36
C VAL A 157 5.77 -14.82 -16.06
N LEU A 158 7.08 -14.60 -15.98
CA LEU A 158 8.09 -15.46 -16.61
C LEU A 158 8.15 -16.86 -15.99
N PHE A 159 8.19 -16.96 -14.66
CA PHE A 159 8.35 -18.23 -13.96
C PHE A 159 7.06 -19.05 -13.90
N PHE A 160 5.91 -18.39 -13.91
CA PHE A 160 4.60 -19.04 -13.89
C PHE A 160 3.82 -18.89 -15.20
N GLY A 161 4.50 -18.50 -16.30
CA GLY A 161 3.89 -18.17 -17.58
C GLY A 161 3.05 -19.26 -18.21
N LYS A 162 3.35 -20.55 -17.92
CA LYS A 162 2.52 -21.66 -18.36
C LYS A 162 1.23 -21.84 -17.54
N PHE A 163 1.25 -21.36 -16.30
CA PHE A 163 0.10 -21.43 -15.40
C PHE A 163 -0.97 -20.35 -15.77
N PHE A 164 -0.55 -19.23 -16.31
CA PHE A 164 -1.41 -18.11 -16.68
C PHE A 164 -1.80 -18.14 -18.16
N THR A 165 -3.07 -17.80 -18.46
CA THR A 165 -3.53 -17.55 -19.82
C THR A 165 -2.94 -16.24 -20.36
N THR A 166 -2.99 -16.04 -21.68
CA THR A 166 -2.53 -14.79 -22.31
C THR A 166 -3.28 -13.56 -21.75
N TYR A 167 -4.59 -13.68 -21.50
CA TYR A 167 -5.38 -12.63 -20.88
C TYR A 167 -4.88 -12.30 -19.48
N GLU A 168 -4.68 -13.31 -18.62
CA GLU A 168 -4.22 -13.15 -17.23
C GLU A 168 -2.83 -12.49 -17.16
N LYS A 169 -1.91 -12.89 -18.07
CA LYS A 169 -0.58 -12.25 -18.17
C LYS A 169 -0.69 -10.78 -18.56
N SER A 170 -1.44 -10.49 -19.63
CA SER A 170 -1.66 -9.12 -20.10
C SER A 170 -2.28 -8.25 -19.02
N TRP A 171 -3.35 -8.76 -18.38
CA TRP A 171 -4.05 -8.06 -17.31
C TRP A 171 -3.12 -7.74 -16.13
N PHE A 172 -2.42 -8.75 -15.61
CA PHE A 172 -1.48 -8.60 -14.50
C PHE A 172 -0.37 -7.59 -14.82
N THR A 173 0.26 -7.73 -15.98
CA THR A 173 1.32 -6.81 -16.41
C THR A 173 0.80 -5.38 -16.60
N SER A 174 -0.40 -5.21 -17.18
CA SER A 174 -0.98 -3.89 -17.42
C SER A 174 -1.29 -3.15 -16.12
N ILE A 175 -1.83 -3.83 -15.12
CA ILE A 175 -2.09 -3.23 -13.80
C ILE A 175 -0.78 -2.83 -13.12
N MET A 176 0.25 -3.68 -13.16
CA MET A 176 1.54 -3.37 -12.55
C MET A 176 2.27 -2.22 -13.27
N VAL A 177 2.16 -2.13 -14.60
CA VAL A 177 2.68 -0.97 -15.36
C VAL A 177 1.93 0.30 -14.97
N LEU A 178 0.61 0.24 -14.86
CA LEU A 178 -0.20 1.39 -14.44
C LEU A 178 0.14 1.83 -13.00
N ALA A 179 0.28 0.88 -12.07
CA ALA A 179 0.70 1.17 -10.70
C ALA A 179 2.07 1.86 -10.66
N THR A 180 3.03 1.37 -11.47
CA THR A 180 4.36 2.00 -11.60
C THR A 180 4.26 3.42 -12.17
N ILE A 181 3.44 3.66 -13.18
CA ILE A 181 3.24 5.00 -13.75
C ILE A 181 2.65 5.94 -12.71
N VAL A 182 1.60 5.52 -12.01
CA VAL A 182 0.92 6.33 -11.00
C VAL A 182 1.86 6.62 -9.82
N SER A 183 2.65 5.66 -9.37
CA SER A 183 3.60 5.87 -8.27
C SER A 183 4.72 6.89 -8.58
N VAL A 184 5.06 7.04 -9.86
CA VAL A 184 6.05 8.04 -10.30
C VAL A 184 5.42 9.44 -10.44
N ILE A 185 4.16 9.49 -10.91
CA ILE A 185 3.45 10.78 -11.11
C ILE A 185 2.97 11.37 -9.77
N PHE A 186 2.54 10.50 -8.85
CA PHE A 186 2.02 10.85 -7.54
C PHE A 186 2.88 10.16 -6.47
N PRO A 187 4.06 10.71 -6.16
CA PRO A 187 4.89 10.19 -5.07
C PRO A 187 4.16 10.37 -3.73
N GLU A 188 4.35 9.43 -2.82
CA GLU A 188 3.80 9.52 -1.47
C GLU A 188 4.66 10.44 -0.61
N GLU A 189 4.02 11.20 0.24
CA GLU A 189 4.67 12.04 1.25
C GLU A 189 5.02 11.22 2.50
N SER A 190 5.93 11.73 3.31
CA SER A 190 6.27 11.12 4.60
C SER A 190 5.08 11.27 5.56
N ALA A 191 4.76 10.21 6.31
CA ALA A 191 3.67 10.22 7.29
C ALA A 191 4.10 9.48 8.56
N ASN A 192 3.75 10.01 9.72
CA ASN A 192 4.03 9.42 11.04
C ASN A 192 5.52 9.00 11.20
N GLY A 193 6.45 9.83 10.79
CA GLY A 193 7.90 9.56 10.85
C GLY A 193 8.40 8.51 9.85
N VAL A 194 7.55 8.00 8.95
CA VAL A 194 7.92 7.05 7.91
C VAL A 194 8.09 7.77 6.58
N SER A 195 9.23 7.54 5.93
CA SER A 195 9.53 8.14 4.63
C SER A 195 8.51 7.72 3.55
N GLY A 196 8.06 8.66 2.70
CA GLY A 196 7.17 8.41 1.57
C GLY A 196 7.66 7.31 0.62
N ILE A 197 8.99 7.12 0.50
CA ILE A 197 9.59 6.03 -0.28
C ILE A 197 9.21 4.65 0.30
N ILE A 198 9.19 4.51 1.63
CA ILE A 198 8.80 3.26 2.31
C ILE A 198 7.29 3.04 2.15
N ILE A 199 6.48 4.08 2.29
CA ILE A 199 5.03 4.03 2.08
C ILE A 199 4.73 3.59 0.65
N MET A 200 5.38 4.19 -0.33
CA MET A 200 5.26 3.81 -1.74
C MET A 200 5.66 2.35 -2.00
N LEU A 201 6.75 1.89 -1.39
CA LEU A 201 7.18 0.49 -1.48
C LEU A 201 6.10 -0.46 -0.95
N LEU A 202 5.49 -0.13 0.20
CA LEU A 202 4.40 -0.91 0.80
C LEU A 202 3.19 -0.95 -0.14
N TYR A 203 2.77 0.18 -0.73
CA TYR A 203 1.63 0.23 -1.65
C TYR A 203 1.85 -0.58 -2.92
N LEU A 204 3.04 -0.50 -3.51
CA LEU A 204 3.37 -1.26 -4.72
C LEU A 204 3.48 -2.75 -4.42
N LEU A 205 4.06 -3.11 -3.27
CA LEU A 205 4.15 -4.51 -2.83
C LEU A 205 2.77 -5.08 -2.53
N ASP A 206 1.94 -4.33 -1.81
CA ASP A 206 0.56 -4.69 -1.54
C ASP A 206 -0.24 -4.88 -2.84
N THR A 207 -0.10 -3.95 -3.79
CA THR A 207 -0.73 -4.05 -5.12
C THR A 207 -0.29 -5.32 -5.85
N LEU A 208 1.01 -5.63 -5.88
CA LEU A 208 1.54 -6.84 -6.51
C LEU A 208 0.96 -8.12 -5.89
N LEU A 209 0.99 -8.21 -4.56
CA LEU A 209 0.54 -9.39 -3.83
C LEU A 209 -0.98 -9.59 -3.96
N ASN A 210 -1.74 -8.52 -3.82
CA ASN A 210 -3.20 -8.55 -3.94
C ASN A 210 -3.65 -8.99 -5.34
N ILE A 211 -3.09 -8.40 -6.41
CA ILE A 211 -3.45 -8.77 -7.79
C ILE A 211 -3.09 -10.24 -8.06
N LEU A 212 -1.95 -10.71 -7.54
CA LEU A 212 -1.57 -12.10 -7.67
C LEU A 212 -2.53 -13.03 -6.90
N CYS A 213 -2.90 -12.66 -5.67
CA CYS A 213 -3.86 -13.39 -4.84
C CYS A 213 -5.21 -13.51 -5.56
N GLU A 214 -5.77 -12.39 -6.02
CA GLU A 214 -7.01 -12.30 -6.77
C GLU A 214 -7.01 -13.20 -8.02
N LEU A 215 -5.91 -13.21 -8.75
CA LEU A 215 -5.77 -14.05 -9.94
C LEU A 215 -5.77 -15.54 -9.56
N LEU A 216 -5.13 -15.90 -8.47
CA LEU A 216 -5.13 -17.29 -7.96
C LEU A 216 -6.53 -17.70 -7.47
N ILE A 217 -7.29 -16.80 -6.83
CA ILE A 217 -8.69 -17.06 -6.43
C ILE A 217 -9.56 -17.28 -7.68
N SER A 218 -9.43 -16.45 -8.70
CA SER A 218 -10.20 -16.60 -9.94
C SER A 218 -9.94 -17.95 -10.64
N LYS A 219 -8.76 -18.53 -10.41
CA LYS A 219 -8.37 -19.88 -10.88
C LYS A 219 -8.78 -21.01 -9.93
N GLN A 220 -9.48 -20.71 -8.83
CA GLN A 220 -9.86 -21.70 -7.80
C GLN A 220 -8.64 -22.41 -7.19
N SER A 221 -7.48 -21.74 -7.19
CA SER A 221 -6.23 -22.32 -6.69
C SER A 221 -6.09 -22.07 -5.20
N ARG A 222 -5.91 -23.15 -4.41
CA ARG A 222 -5.65 -23.06 -2.96
C ARG A 222 -4.36 -22.29 -2.60
N TYR A 223 -3.44 -22.13 -3.55
CA TYR A 223 -2.20 -21.40 -3.32
C TYR A 223 -2.40 -19.88 -3.14
N ASN A 224 -3.62 -19.37 -3.41
CA ASN A 224 -3.97 -18.00 -3.09
C ASN A 224 -3.71 -17.68 -1.62
N PHE A 225 -4.03 -18.61 -0.70
CA PHE A 225 -3.90 -18.39 0.75
C PHE A 225 -2.45 -18.24 1.24
N LEU A 226 -1.47 -18.77 0.50
CA LEU A 226 -0.06 -18.51 0.81
C LEU A 226 0.36 -17.08 0.43
N VAL A 227 -0.23 -16.55 -0.63
CA VAL A 227 -0.01 -15.15 -1.05
C VAL A 227 -0.82 -14.22 -0.16
N SER A 228 -2.05 -14.60 0.21
CA SER A 228 -2.93 -13.84 1.08
C SER A 228 -2.28 -13.50 2.42
N VAL A 229 -1.61 -14.46 3.07
CA VAL A 229 -0.88 -14.16 4.33
C VAL A 229 0.14 -13.02 4.15
N ALA A 230 0.80 -12.92 3.00
CA ALA A 230 1.71 -11.82 2.73
C ALA A 230 0.94 -10.50 2.47
N VAL A 231 -0.23 -10.56 1.82
CA VAL A 231 -1.16 -9.43 1.66
C VAL A 231 -1.59 -8.90 3.02
N GLU A 232 -2.05 -9.78 3.91
CA GLU A 232 -2.51 -9.41 5.26
C GLU A 232 -1.41 -8.68 6.05
N ILE A 233 -0.17 -9.14 5.92
CA ILE A 233 0.98 -8.48 6.58
C ILE A 233 1.21 -7.08 5.99
N THR A 234 1.18 -6.92 4.66
CA THR A 234 1.37 -5.60 4.03
C THR A 234 0.23 -4.65 4.38
N GLU A 235 -1.02 -5.11 4.41
CA GLU A 235 -2.18 -4.31 4.78
C GLU A 235 -2.12 -3.83 6.23
N ILE A 236 -1.75 -4.71 7.18
CA ILE A 236 -1.55 -4.34 8.59
C ILE A 236 -0.48 -3.25 8.70
N LEU A 237 0.65 -3.42 8.00
CA LEU A 237 1.74 -2.44 8.01
C LEU A 237 1.28 -1.08 7.44
N ILE A 238 0.53 -1.07 6.35
CA ILE A 238 -0.03 0.16 5.76
C ILE A 238 -0.97 0.85 6.75
N CYS A 239 -1.91 0.11 7.34
CA CYS A 239 -2.85 0.66 8.31
C CYS A 239 -2.14 1.21 9.55
N PHE A 240 -1.09 0.53 10.02
CA PHE A 240 -0.28 0.96 11.15
C PHE A 240 0.54 2.23 10.85
N VAL A 241 1.21 2.27 9.69
CA VAL A 241 2.03 3.43 9.28
C VAL A 241 1.18 4.68 9.09
N LEU A 242 -0.02 4.53 8.51
CA LEU A 242 -0.90 5.66 8.22
C LEU A 242 -1.82 6.04 9.39
N MET A 243 -1.83 5.24 10.46
CA MET A 243 -2.64 5.45 11.67
C MET A 243 -4.14 5.65 11.37
N TYR A 244 -4.67 4.94 10.36
CA TYR A 244 -6.10 4.98 10.02
C TYR A 244 -6.61 3.60 9.57
N ARG A 245 -7.93 3.45 9.27
CA ARG A 245 -8.58 2.17 8.90
C ARG A 245 -8.44 1.10 9.98
N PHE A 246 -8.63 1.48 11.24
CA PHE A 246 -8.47 0.58 12.39
C PHE A 246 -9.44 -0.60 12.38
N ALA A 247 -10.65 -0.45 11.83
CA ALA A 247 -11.59 -1.56 11.68
C ALA A 247 -11.05 -2.59 10.69
N THR A 248 -10.53 -2.15 9.55
CA THR A 248 -9.85 -3.02 8.58
C THR A 248 -8.66 -3.70 9.23
N MET A 249 -7.76 -2.97 9.88
CA MET A 249 -6.57 -3.54 10.55
C MET A 249 -6.93 -4.62 11.57
N ALA A 250 -7.94 -4.38 12.42
CA ALA A 250 -8.39 -5.35 13.41
C ALA A 250 -8.97 -6.61 12.76
N VAL A 251 -9.77 -6.45 11.70
CA VAL A 251 -10.34 -7.58 10.96
C VAL A 251 -9.26 -8.36 10.23
N THR A 252 -8.27 -7.69 9.64
CA THR A 252 -7.15 -8.37 8.99
C THR A 252 -6.37 -9.22 9.99
N LEU A 253 -6.03 -8.67 11.16
CA LEU A 253 -5.27 -9.37 12.18
C LEU A 253 -6.04 -10.53 12.84
N PHE A 254 -7.31 -10.31 13.23
CA PHE A 254 -8.06 -11.27 14.06
C PHE A 254 -8.97 -12.20 13.25
N PHE A 255 -9.26 -11.88 12.01
CA PHE A 255 -10.14 -12.68 11.17
C PHE A 255 -9.43 -13.21 9.92
N TRP A 256 -8.82 -12.34 9.07
CA TRP A 256 -8.26 -12.79 7.78
C TRP A 256 -7.10 -13.75 7.96
N LEU A 257 -6.11 -13.44 8.76
CA LEU A 257 -4.98 -14.35 9.01
C LEU A 257 -5.41 -15.75 9.49
N PRO A 258 -6.31 -15.91 10.50
CA PRO A 258 -6.82 -17.22 10.89
C PRO A 258 -7.67 -17.89 9.82
N ILE A 259 -8.57 -17.16 9.14
CA ILE A 259 -9.48 -17.74 8.16
C ILE A 259 -8.75 -18.25 6.92
N ASP A 260 -7.64 -17.63 6.52
CA ASP A 260 -6.83 -18.08 5.40
C ASP A 260 -6.20 -19.44 5.63
N ILE A 261 -5.69 -19.68 6.82
CA ILE A 261 -5.17 -21.00 7.21
C ILE A 261 -6.29 -22.06 7.14
N LEU A 262 -7.47 -21.74 7.69
CA LEU A 262 -8.63 -22.63 7.67
C LEU A 262 -9.13 -22.84 6.24
N SER A 263 -9.13 -21.79 5.42
CA SER A 263 -9.54 -21.85 4.00
C SER A 263 -8.58 -22.70 3.18
N PHE A 264 -7.28 -22.58 3.38
CA PHE A 264 -6.30 -23.46 2.73
C PHE A 264 -6.58 -24.94 3.01
N ILE A 265 -6.86 -25.28 4.27
CA ILE A 265 -7.21 -26.65 4.68
C ILE A 265 -8.54 -27.06 4.02
N ASN A 266 -9.55 -26.22 4.07
CA ASN A 266 -10.87 -26.52 3.51
C ASN A 266 -10.82 -26.72 1.99
N TRP A 267 -10.16 -25.84 1.27
CA TRP A 267 -10.01 -25.93 -0.19
C TRP A 267 -9.18 -27.17 -0.58
N THR A 268 -8.20 -27.53 0.22
CA THR A 268 -7.40 -28.75 -0.02
C THR A 268 -8.23 -30.02 0.12
N LYS A 269 -9.22 -30.05 1.02
CA LYS A 269 -10.11 -31.21 1.21
C LYS A 269 -11.20 -31.34 0.14
N HIS A 270 -11.52 -30.26 -0.56
CA HIS A 270 -12.63 -30.22 -1.54
C HIS A 270 -12.12 -29.97 -2.96
N LYS A 271 -11.09 -30.68 -3.35
CA LYS A 271 -10.57 -30.68 -4.71
C LYS A 271 -11.62 -31.25 -5.68
N ASP A 272 -11.57 -30.77 -6.94
CA ASP A 272 -12.32 -31.36 -8.02
C ASP A 272 -11.73 -32.74 -8.39
N GLU A 273 -12.58 -33.76 -8.53
CA GLU A 273 -12.12 -35.11 -8.87
C GLU A 273 -11.63 -35.24 -10.33
N GLN A 274 -12.10 -34.35 -11.21
CA GLN A 274 -11.76 -34.35 -12.63
C GLN A 274 -10.57 -33.42 -12.96
N GLU A 275 -10.44 -32.33 -12.20
CA GLU A 275 -9.40 -31.33 -12.37
C GLU A 275 -8.65 -31.08 -11.04
N ASP A 276 -7.61 -31.84 -10.80
CA ASP A 276 -6.81 -31.91 -9.55
C ASP A 276 -6.36 -30.54 -8.98
N GLU A 277 -6.34 -29.50 -9.80
CA GLU A 277 -5.93 -28.13 -9.41
C GLU A 277 -7.10 -27.23 -9.02
N LEU A 278 -8.34 -27.62 -9.29
CA LEU A 278 -9.54 -26.84 -8.99
C LEU A 278 -10.19 -27.24 -7.66
N THR A 279 -10.96 -26.31 -7.11
CA THR A 279 -11.79 -26.52 -5.91
C THR A 279 -13.24 -26.35 -6.25
N VAL A 280 -14.13 -27.23 -5.76
CA VAL A 280 -15.58 -27.18 -6.00
C VAL A 280 -16.18 -25.92 -5.40
N VAL A 281 -16.90 -25.13 -6.20
CA VAL A 281 -17.54 -23.85 -5.81
C VAL A 281 -19.06 -23.96 -5.79
N ARG A 282 -19.72 -23.10 -5.00
CA ARG A 282 -21.15 -23.12 -4.70
C ARG A 282 -21.77 -21.72 -4.81
N ARG A 283 -23.07 -21.60 -4.50
CA ARG A 283 -23.80 -20.31 -4.37
C ARG A 283 -24.68 -20.25 -3.13
N LEU A 284 -24.98 -19.04 -2.66
CA LEU A 284 -25.91 -18.79 -1.55
C LEU A 284 -27.37 -19.01 -1.96
N LYS A 285 -28.23 -19.27 -0.97
CA LYS A 285 -29.69 -19.20 -1.10
C LYS A 285 -30.15 -17.77 -0.79
N GLY A 286 -31.24 -17.31 -1.41
CA GLY A 286 -31.71 -15.93 -1.28
C GLY A 286 -31.96 -15.48 0.16
N TYR A 287 -32.46 -16.36 1.06
CA TYR A 287 -32.61 -15.98 2.49
C TYR A 287 -31.30 -15.76 3.21
N GLN A 288 -30.23 -16.47 2.81
CA GLN A 288 -28.87 -16.30 3.36
C GLN A 288 -28.28 -14.95 2.93
N GLU A 289 -28.54 -14.50 1.70
CA GLU A 289 -28.14 -13.18 1.23
C GLU A 289 -28.74 -12.07 2.11
N VAL A 290 -30.03 -12.17 2.44
CA VAL A 290 -30.72 -11.21 3.32
C VAL A 290 -30.08 -11.19 4.73
N LEU A 291 -29.77 -12.35 5.31
CA LEU A 291 -29.11 -12.45 6.62
C LEU A 291 -27.72 -11.81 6.60
N VAL A 292 -26.96 -12.00 5.52
CA VAL A 292 -25.64 -11.37 5.37
C VAL A 292 -25.77 -9.85 5.30
N ILE A 293 -26.70 -9.31 4.53
CA ILE A 293 -26.93 -7.85 4.42
C ILE A 293 -27.28 -7.26 5.80
N LEU A 294 -28.17 -7.92 6.55
CA LEU A 294 -28.52 -7.50 7.91
C LEU A 294 -27.31 -7.53 8.85
N GLY A 295 -26.49 -8.58 8.78
CA GLY A 295 -25.25 -8.68 9.54
C GLY A 295 -24.27 -7.55 9.25
N ILE A 296 -24.06 -7.22 7.97
CA ILE A 296 -23.23 -6.10 7.53
C ILE A 296 -23.78 -4.77 8.10
N ALA A 297 -25.08 -4.53 8.02
CA ALA A 297 -25.68 -3.30 8.54
C ALA A 297 -25.50 -3.16 10.06
N ILE A 298 -25.74 -4.23 10.84
CA ILE A 298 -25.55 -4.25 12.29
C ILE A 298 -24.07 -3.99 12.66
N TRP A 299 -23.15 -4.66 11.97
CA TRP A 299 -21.71 -4.46 12.19
C TRP A 299 -21.29 -3.02 11.90
N THR A 300 -21.65 -2.50 10.72
CA THR A 300 -21.31 -1.13 10.30
C THR A 300 -21.77 -0.09 11.33
N LEU A 301 -23.01 -0.20 11.80
CA LEU A 301 -23.56 0.73 12.80
C LEU A 301 -22.87 0.55 14.17
N GLY A 302 -22.66 -0.69 14.62
CA GLY A 302 -22.06 -0.98 15.92
C GLY A 302 -20.58 -0.59 15.98
N VAL A 303 -19.77 -1.03 15.01
CA VAL A 303 -18.33 -0.74 14.96
C VAL A 303 -18.10 0.73 14.62
N GLY A 304 -18.84 1.31 13.66
CA GLY A 304 -18.75 2.72 13.32
C GLY A 304 -19.07 3.62 14.53
N TYR A 305 -20.12 3.30 15.28
CA TYR A 305 -20.44 4.03 16.51
C TYR A 305 -19.33 3.90 17.57
N PHE A 306 -18.82 2.70 17.79
CA PHE A 306 -17.73 2.46 18.75
C PHE A 306 -16.47 3.26 18.37
N LEU A 307 -16.02 3.15 17.12
CA LEU A 307 -14.84 3.85 16.65
C LEU A 307 -15.01 5.38 16.63
N SER A 308 -16.22 5.88 16.34
CA SER A 308 -16.51 7.32 16.36
C SER A 308 -16.42 7.94 17.75
N GLY A 309 -16.51 7.12 18.80
CA GLY A 309 -16.36 7.51 20.20
C GLY A 309 -14.90 7.47 20.70
N LEU A 310 -13.96 6.93 19.92
CA LEU A 310 -12.54 6.94 20.24
C LEU A 310 -11.94 8.27 19.75
N ASP A 311 -11.03 8.83 20.54
CA ASP A 311 -10.25 10.01 20.15
C ASP A 311 -9.09 9.56 19.26
N ILE A 312 -9.41 9.24 18.02
CA ILE A 312 -8.44 8.81 17.00
C ILE A 312 -8.08 10.06 16.21
N ARG A 313 -6.86 10.54 16.37
CA ARG A 313 -6.34 11.66 15.58
C ARG A 313 -6.09 11.18 14.14
N THR A 314 -6.71 11.88 13.19
CA THR A 314 -6.52 11.66 11.76
C THR A 314 -5.98 12.96 11.15
N ASP A 315 -4.74 13.32 11.54
CA ASP A 315 -4.13 14.60 11.18
C ASP A 315 -4.04 14.83 9.68
N PHE A 316 -3.84 13.73 8.90
CA PHE A 316 -3.85 13.79 7.43
C PHE A 316 -5.20 14.20 6.80
N LEU A 317 -6.29 14.25 7.57
CA LEU A 317 -7.61 14.73 7.12
C LEU A 317 -7.87 16.21 7.45
N GLY A 318 -6.84 16.93 7.93
CA GLY A 318 -6.92 18.36 8.24
C GLY A 318 -7.95 18.70 9.34
N GLY A 319 -8.20 17.80 10.29
CA GLY A 319 -9.12 17.99 11.40
C GLY A 319 -10.61 18.15 11.02
N ASN A 320 -11.00 17.75 9.79
CA ASN A 320 -12.39 17.82 9.33
C ASN A 320 -13.22 16.68 9.92
N ARG A 321 -13.89 16.91 11.05
CA ARG A 321 -14.69 15.91 11.78
C ARG A 321 -15.75 15.21 10.92
N SER A 322 -16.35 15.88 9.95
CA SER A 322 -17.34 15.25 9.06
C SER A 322 -16.70 14.24 8.12
N LEU A 323 -15.49 14.54 7.65
CA LEU A 323 -14.71 13.65 6.78
C LEU A 323 -14.19 12.45 7.57
N GLU A 324 -13.71 12.66 8.80
CA GLU A 324 -13.30 11.60 9.71
C GLU A 324 -14.43 10.60 9.97
N LEU A 325 -15.62 11.09 10.35
CA LEU A 325 -16.79 10.24 10.56
C LEU A 325 -17.18 9.47 9.30
N ALA A 326 -17.11 10.10 8.13
CA ALA A 326 -17.40 9.42 6.87
C ALA A 326 -16.41 8.25 6.63
N ILE A 327 -15.11 8.46 6.85
CA ILE A 327 -14.09 7.42 6.71
C ILE A 327 -14.28 6.31 7.75
N ILE A 328 -14.55 6.64 9.00
CA ILE A 328 -14.81 5.65 10.06
C ILE A 328 -15.98 4.72 9.70
N TYR A 329 -17.10 5.26 9.23
CA TYR A 329 -18.25 4.43 8.84
C TYR A 329 -18.02 3.68 7.51
N LEU A 330 -17.29 4.25 6.56
CA LEU A 330 -16.88 3.55 5.34
C LEU A 330 -15.93 2.39 5.67
N ASP A 331 -14.97 2.60 6.56
CA ASP A 331 -14.06 1.55 7.04
C ASP A 331 -14.81 0.44 7.79
N ALA A 332 -15.72 0.81 8.72
CA ALA A 332 -16.58 -0.16 9.41
C ALA A 332 -17.45 -0.96 8.44
N CYS A 333 -17.95 -0.35 7.36
CA CYS A 333 -18.71 -1.04 6.32
C CYS A 333 -17.81 -1.95 5.49
N ALA A 334 -16.65 -1.47 5.07
CA ALA A 334 -15.69 -2.26 4.30
C ALA A 334 -15.21 -3.48 5.09
N SER A 335 -14.92 -3.32 6.37
CA SER A 335 -14.54 -4.42 7.28
C SER A 335 -15.66 -5.46 7.42
N ALA A 336 -16.92 -5.02 7.54
CA ALA A 336 -18.07 -5.93 7.60
C ALA A 336 -18.24 -6.76 6.32
N VAL A 337 -18.15 -6.09 5.17
CA VAL A 337 -18.21 -6.76 3.86
C VAL A 337 -16.99 -7.68 3.69
N GLY A 338 -15.82 -7.28 4.17
CA GLY A 338 -14.60 -8.09 4.20
C GLY A 338 -14.77 -9.38 4.99
N VAL A 339 -15.36 -9.32 6.20
CA VAL A 339 -15.67 -10.52 7.00
C VAL A 339 -16.65 -11.44 6.25
N ALA A 340 -17.72 -10.89 5.67
CA ALA A 340 -18.64 -11.67 4.87
C ALA A 340 -17.92 -12.33 3.68
N ASN A 341 -17.03 -11.59 3.01
CA ASN A 341 -16.25 -12.08 1.89
C ASN A 341 -15.29 -13.22 2.29
N GLY A 342 -14.56 -13.10 3.41
CA GLY A 342 -13.71 -14.17 3.93
C GLY A 342 -14.49 -15.45 4.23
N LEU A 343 -15.70 -15.34 4.79
CA LEU A 343 -16.60 -16.48 4.94
C LEU A 343 -17.04 -17.06 3.61
N PHE A 344 -17.34 -16.22 2.60
CA PHE A 344 -17.69 -16.71 1.26
C PHE A 344 -16.52 -17.43 0.60
N ILE A 345 -15.30 -16.94 0.75
CA ILE A 345 -14.09 -17.63 0.29
C ILE A 345 -13.93 -18.96 1.02
N PHE A 346 -14.04 -18.97 2.35
CA PHE A 346 -13.93 -20.19 3.15
C PHE A 346 -14.93 -21.24 2.70
N PHE A 347 -16.22 -20.87 2.53
CA PHE A 347 -17.28 -21.78 2.06
C PHE A 347 -17.29 -21.99 0.54
N ARG A 348 -16.38 -21.37 -0.22
CA ARG A 348 -16.24 -21.49 -1.67
C ARG A 348 -17.48 -21.00 -2.43
N LEU A 349 -18.06 -19.88 -1.97
CA LEU A 349 -19.28 -19.31 -2.52
C LEU A 349 -18.95 -18.30 -3.62
N ARG A 350 -19.72 -18.35 -4.72
CA ARG A 350 -19.55 -17.43 -5.86
C ARG A 350 -19.80 -15.97 -5.46
N GLU A 351 -20.63 -15.72 -4.47
CA GLU A 351 -21.05 -14.41 -3.97
C GLU A 351 -19.88 -13.60 -3.40
N GLN A 352 -18.72 -14.23 -3.12
CA GLN A 352 -17.49 -13.50 -2.80
C GLN A 352 -17.16 -12.42 -3.84
N TRP A 353 -17.43 -12.67 -5.12
CA TRP A 353 -17.16 -11.69 -6.17
C TRP A 353 -18.04 -10.45 -6.09
N ILE A 354 -19.27 -10.59 -5.58
CA ILE A 354 -20.16 -9.45 -5.30
C ILE A 354 -19.64 -8.67 -4.09
N ALA A 355 -19.22 -9.37 -3.04
CA ALA A 355 -18.62 -8.74 -1.87
C ALA A 355 -17.35 -7.96 -2.25
N TRP A 356 -16.49 -8.52 -3.11
CA TRP A 356 -15.30 -7.82 -3.64
C TRP A 356 -15.65 -6.54 -4.41
N TYR A 357 -16.74 -6.52 -5.21
CA TYR A 357 -17.19 -5.29 -5.85
C TYR A 357 -17.56 -4.22 -4.84
N ILE A 358 -18.27 -4.58 -3.79
CA ILE A 358 -18.69 -3.65 -2.76
C ILE A 358 -17.47 -3.12 -2.00
N CYS A 359 -16.55 -3.99 -1.57
CA CYS A 359 -15.29 -3.58 -0.95
C CYS A 359 -14.50 -2.63 -1.85
N ALA A 360 -14.34 -2.98 -3.14
CA ALA A 360 -13.60 -2.15 -4.08
C ALA A 360 -14.20 -0.75 -4.25
N ILE A 361 -15.54 -0.61 -4.21
CA ILE A 361 -16.20 0.69 -4.25
C ILE A 361 -15.92 1.48 -2.96
N LEU A 362 -16.14 0.88 -1.78
CA LEU A 362 -15.96 1.54 -0.49
C LEU A 362 -14.51 2.01 -0.30
N GLU A 363 -13.56 1.13 -0.59
CA GLU A 363 -12.14 1.42 -0.47
C GLU A 363 -11.65 2.41 -1.53
N SER A 364 -12.23 2.40 -2.75
CA SER A 364 -11.93 3.44 -3.75
C SER A 364 -12.34 4.82 -3.26
N ILE A 365 -13.49 4.93 -2.59
CA ILE A 365 -13.93 6.21 -2.00
C ILE A 365 -12.94 6.65 -0.92
N MET A 366 -12.56 5.74 0.00
CA MET A 366 -11.58 6.05 1.05
C MET A 366 -10.22 6.47 0.46
N ASN A 367 -9.72 5.72 -0.52
CA ASN A 367 -8.43 6.03 -1.16
C ASN A 367 -8.44 7.37 -1.91
N ILE A 368 -9.58 7.76 -2.53
CA ILE A 368 -9.72 9.09 -3.15
C ILE A 368 -9.69 10.19 -2.08
N LEU A 369 -10.43 10.00 -0.99
CA LEU A 369 -10.48 10.96 0.10
C LEU A 369 -9.14 11.13 0.82
N ALA A 370 -8.33 10.06 0.86
CA ALA A 370 -7.01 10.03 1.47
C ALA A 370 -5.85 10.30 0.48
N GLY A 371 -6.12 10.60 -0.80
CA GLY A 371 -5.09 10.87 -1.80
C GLY A 371 -4.24 9.66 -2.23
N GLN A 372 -4.64 8.43 -1.92
CA GLN A 372 -3.85 7.21 -2.12
C GLN A 372 -4.03 6.61 -3.52
N TYR A 373 -3.47 7.25 -4.51
CA TYR A 373 -3.72 6.93 -5.93
C TYR A 373 -3.15 5.58 -6.39
N VAL A 374 -2.05 5.10 -5.80
CA VAL A 374 -1.50 3.77 -6.13
C VAL A 374 -2.45 2.66 -5.69
N LEU A 375 -3.02 2.78 -4.48
CA LEU A 375 -4.03 1.83 -4.01
C LEU A 375 -5.33 1.91 -4.82
N LEU A 376 -5.64 3.05 -5.44
CA LEU A 376 -6.77 3.16 -6.37
C LEU A 376 -6.56 2.34 -7.64
N VAL A 377 -5.32 2.22 -8.13
CA VAL A 377 -4.98 1.32 -9.25
C VAL A 377 -5.27 -0.14 -8.89
N LEU A 378 -4.98 -0.55 -7.65
CA LEU A 378 -5.35 -1.87 -7.16
C LEU A 378 -6.86 -2.12 -7.26
N LYS A 379 -7.69 -1.12 -6.90
CA LYS A 379 -9.16 -1.26 -6.98
C LYS A 379 -9.65 -1.37 -8.43
N LEU A 380 -8.99 -0.73 -9.40
CA LEU A 380 -9.25 -0.97 -10.83
C LEU A 380 -8.94 -2.42 -11.22
N GLY A 381 -7.85 -2.98 -10.69
CA GLY A 381 -7.53 -4.40 -10.80
C GLY A 381 -8.68 -5.27 -10.26
N TYR A 382 -9.19 -4.96 -9.08
CA TYR A 382 -10.31 -5.68 -8.46
C TYR A 382 -11.57 -5.63 -9.33
N PHE A 383 -12.01 -4.48 -9.81
CA PHE A 383 -13.20 -4.37 -10.66
C PHE A 383 -13.12 -5.26 -11.90
N THR A 384 -11.98 -5.31 -12.56
CA THR A 384 -11.79 -6.10 -13.77
C THR A 384 -11.66 -7.60 -13.49
N ASN A 385 -10.89 -8.00 -12.47
CA ASN A 385 -10.71 -9.40 -12.10
C ASN A 385 -11.96 -10.01 -11.45
N THR A 386 -12.68 -9.23 -10.65
CA THR A 386 -13.96 -9.66 -10.05
C THR A 386 -14.98 -10.05 -11.12
N THR A 387 -15.08 -9.26 -12.19
CA THR A 387 -15.91 -9.61 -13.35
C THR A 387 -15.45 -10.92 -13.98
N TYR A 388 -14.17 -11.08 -14.22
CA TYR A 388 -13.59 -12.29 -14.78
C TYR A 388 -13.84 -13.52 -13.90
N GLY A 389 -13.56 -13.41 -12.61
CA GLY A 389 -13.75 -14.48 -11.61
C GLY A 389 -15.21 -14.90 -11.48
N TYR A 390 -16.13 -13.93 -11.39
CA TYR A 390 -17.57 -14.19 -11.32
C TYR A 390 -18.08 -14.98 -12.55
N ILE A 391 -17.67 -14.57 -13.75
CA ILE A 391 -18.05 -15.27 -14.99
C ILE A 391 -17.47 -16.67 -14.99
N LYS A 392 -16.20 -16.84 -14.62
CA LYS A 392 -15.50 -18.12 -14.63
C LYS A 392 -16.13 -19.11 -13.63
N TRP A 393 -16.39 -18.67 -12.40
CA TRP A 393 -17.03 -19.49 -11.37
C TRP A 393 -18.49 -19.82 -11.71
N SER A 394 -19.24 -18.87 -12.28
CA SER A 394 -20.62 -19.11 -12.74
C SER A 394 -20.67 -20.15 -13.86
N LYS A 395 -19.71 -20.11 -14.80
CA LYS A 395 -19.59 -21.11 -15.86
C LYS A 395 -19.22 -22.50 -15.29
N TYR A 396 -18.31 -22.55 -14.32
CA TYR A 396 -17.95 -23.79 -13.62
C TYR A 396 -19.18 -24.43 -12.96
N ILE A 397 -19.93 -23.68 -12.13
CA ILE A 397 -21.14 -24.16 -11.45
C ILE A 397 -22.16 -24.73 -12.46
N LYS A 398 -22.37 -24.01 -13.58
CA LYS A 398 -23.30 -24.43 -14.63
C LYS A 398 -22.85 -25.75 -15.30
N ASN A 399 -21.57 -25.89 -15.59
CA ASN A 399 -21.02 -27.05 -16.29
C ASN A 399 -21.04 -28.31 -15.44
N HIS A 400 -20.82 -28.18 -14.14
CA HIS A 400 -20.79 -29.33 -13.20
C HIS A 400 -22.16 -29.64 -12.58
N LYS A 401 -23.25 -28.95 -13.01
CA LYS A 401 -24.62 -29.14 -12.50
C LYS A 401 -24.68 -29.12 -10.94
N ILE A 402 -23.89 -28.25 -10.33
CA ILE A 402 -23.83 -28.11 -8.89
C ILE A 402 -25.15 -27.47 -8.43
N GLU A 403 -25.98 -28.26 -7.75
CA GLU A 403 -27.26 -27.79 -7.20
C GLU A 403 -27.05 -26.85 -6.02
N GLU A 404 -28.06 -25.98 -5.75
CA GLU A 404 -28.10 -25.01 -4.61
C GLU A 404 -28.09 -25.71 -3.24
N ASN A 405 -27.42 -26.82 -3.04
CA ASN A 405 -27.58 -27.64 -1.86
C ASN A 405 -26.41 -27.56 -0.90
N SER A 406 -26.77 -27.26 0.33
CA SER A 406 -26.08 -27.43 1.62
C SER A 406 -24.74 -26.69 1.82
N LEU A 407 -24.70 -25.87 2.86
CA LEU A 407 -23.50 -25.27 3.48
C LEU A 407 -22.54 -26.31 4.10
N PHE A 408 -22.94 -27.60 4.15
CA PHE A 408 -22.20 -28.70 4.78
C PHE A 408 -21.95 -29.84 3.83
#